data_fde7562c6c5a75ad9e1ed179a155e6c7
#
_entry.id   fde7562c6c5a75ad9e1ed179a155e6c7
#
_cell.length_a   1.000
_cell.length_b   1.000
_cell.length_c   1.000
_cell.angle_alpha   90.00
_cell.angle_beta   90.00
_cell.angle_gamma   90.00
#
_symmetry.space_group_name_H-M   'P 1'
#
loop_
_entity.id
_entity.type
_entity.pdbx_description
1 polymer ?
#
loop_
_entity_poly.entity_id
_entity_poly.type
_entity_poly.pdbx_seq_one_letter_code
_entity_poly.pdbx_strand_id
1 'polypeptide(L)' 'MVKFTRTLTYYKFTCLVNEGGEAKEKVFNVTESNENKARKELLKSVNNCLVMKTDEVKEKREMTLDEFIANSHVVE' A
#
# COMPACT_ATOMS: atom_id res chain seq x y z
N MET A 1 -17.13 -25.31 2.67
CA MET A 1 -16.63 -24.04 3.22
C MET A 1 -16.90 -22.91 2.23
N VAL A 2 -17.49 -21.86 2.71
CA VAL A 2 -17.78 -20.69 1.87
C VAL A 2 -16.53 -19.83 1.78
N LYS A 3 -16.16 -19.45 0.56
CA LYS A 3 -15.03 -18.58 0.31
C LYS A 3 -15.50 -17.28 -0.30
N PHE A 4 -14.88 -16.21 0.12
CA PHE A 4 -15.15 -14.88 -0.41
C PHE A 4 -13.94 -14.38 -1.20
N THR A 5 -14.20 -13.71 -2.30
CA THR A 5 -13.14 -13.08 -3.08
C THR A 5 -13.17 -11.58 -2.79
N ARG A 6 -12.02 -11.04 -2.42
CA ARG A 6 -11.88 -9.62 -2.17
C ARG A 6 -10.77 -9.07 -3.05
N THR A 7 -11.03 -7.90 -3.64
CA THR A 7 -10.01 -7.18 -4.38
C THR A 7 -9.33 -6.19 -3.46
N LEU A 8 -8.02 -6.33 -3.33
CA LEU A 8 -7.20 -5.40 -2.57
C LEU A 8 -6.49 -4.47 -3.55
N THR A 9 -6.57 -3.18 -3.27
CA THR A 9 -5.86 -2.18 -4.06
C THR A 9 -4.75 -1.59 -3.21
N TYR A 10 -3.55 -1.56 -3.75
CA TYR A 10 -2.46 -0.85 -3.10
C TYR A 10 -1.64 -0.10 -4.15
N TYR A 11 -0.88 0.85 -3.68
CA TYR A 11 -0.05 1.68 -4.53
C TYR A 11 1.41 1.42 -4.23
N LYS A 12 2.15 1.13 -5.27
CA LYS A 12 3.58 0.85 -5.18
C LYS A 12 4.32 2.12 -5.62
N PHE A 13 5.03 2.71 -4.68
CA PHE A 13 5.81 3.92 -4.93
C PHE A 13 7.28 3.57 -5.02
N THR A 14 7.89 3.90 -6.15
CA THR A 14 9.33 3.80 -6.32
C THR A 14 9.92 5.17 -6.00
N CYS A 15 10.74 5.24 -4.97
CA CYS A 15 11.21 6.50 -4.41
C CYS A 15 12.71 6.54 -4.32
N LEU A 16 13.26 7.76 -4.39
CA LEU A 16 14.63 8.00 -3.98
C LEU A 16 14.60 8.55 -2.56
N VAL A 17 15.36 7.91 -1.68
CA VAL A 17 15.45 8.29 -0.28
C VAL A 17 16.90 8.62 0.04
N ASN A 18 17.12 9.75 0.69
CA ASN A 18 18.47 10.13 1.11
C ASN A 18 18.79 9.44 2.44
N GLU A 19 19.78 8.56 2.41
CA GLU A 19 20.30 7.89 3.61
C GLU A 19 21.80 8.14 3.71
N GLY A 20 22.21 8.79 4.79
CA GLY A 20 23.62 9.03 5.06
C GLY A 20 24.34 9.81 3.97
N GLY A 21 23.64 10.71 3.27
CA GLY A 21 24.19 11.49 2.18
C GLY A 21 24.15 10.81 0.82
N GLU A 22 23.59 9.61 0.74
CA GLU A 22 23.45 8.88 -0.52
C GLU A 22 21.97 8.72 -0.86
N ALA A 23 21.66 8.89 -2.15
CA ALA A 23 20.32 8.63 -2.65
C ALA A 23 20.18 7.14 -2.97
N LYS A 24 19.20 6.50 -2.36
CA LYS A 24 18.92 5.07 -2.58
C LYS A 24 17.50 4.89 -3.09
N GLU A 25 17.35 3.99 -4.04
CA GLU A 25 16.03 3.65 -4.55
C GLU A 25 15.36 2.64 -3.61
N LYS A 26 14.14 2.97 -3.18
CA LYS A 26 13.34 2.09 -2.34
C LYS A 26 11.92 2.02 -2.86
N VAL A 27 11.28 0.89 -2.61
CA VAL A 27 9.91 0.65 -3.02
C VAL A 27 9.03 0.52 -1.78
N PHE A 28 7.94 1.28 -1.74
CA PHE A 28 6.99 1.26 -0.64
C PHE A 28 5.61 0.88 -1.17
N ASN A 29 4.94 -0.01 -0.47
CA ASN A 29 3.58 -0.41 -0.79
C ASN A 29 2.64 0.21 0.23
N VAL A 30 1.65 0.95 -0.24
CA VAL A 30 0.67 1.61 0.63
C VAL A 30 -0.72 1.17 0.23
N THR A 31 -1.45 0.57 1.16
CA THR A 31 -2.82 0.14 0.95
C THR A 31 -3.77 1.28 1.27
N GLU A 32 -4.39 1.85 0.24
CA GLU A 32 -5.35 2.94 0.38
C GLU A 32 -6.38 2.89 -0.75
N SER A 33 -7.45 3.65 -0.58
CA SER A 33 -8.55 3.66 -1.54
C SER A 33 -8.23 4.44 -2.82
N ASN A 34 -7.30 5.40 -2.76
CA ASN A 34 -6.88 6.13 -3.94
C ASN A 34 -5.43 6.61 -3.81
N GLU A 35 -4.87 7.03 -4.93
CA GLU A 35 -3.46 7.43 -5.01
C GLU A 35 -3.13 8.62 -4.12
N ASN A 36 -4.01 9.60 -4.06
CA ASN A 36 -3.75 10.81 -3.26
C ASN A 36 -3.62 10.50 -1.78
N LYS A 37 -4.50 9.64 -1.27
CA LYS A 37 -4.44 9.20 0.13
C LYS A 37 -3.20 8.37 0.39
N ALA A 38 -2.86 7.47 -0.54
CA ALA A 38 -1.67 6.64 -0.43
C ALA A 38 -0.41 7.49 -0.38
N ARG A 39 -0.33 8.49 -1.25
CA ARG A 39 0.82 9.40 -1.31
C ARG A 39 0.96 10.20 -0.02
N LYS A 40 -0.15 10.69 0.55
CA LYS A 40 -0.13 11.39 1.83
C LYS A 40 0.38 10.50 2.95
N GLU A 41 -0.07 9.25 2.99
CA GLU A 41 0.40 8.30 4.01
C GLU A 41 1.89 8.02 3.85
N LEU A 42 2.36 7.86 2.63
CA LEU A 42 3.77 7.67 2.36
C LEU A 42 4.61 8.84 2.88
N LEU A 43 4.19 10.06 2.56
CA LEU A 43 4.93 11.26 2.94
C LEU A 43 4.92 11.51 4.44
N LYS A 44 3.91 11.02 5.16
CA LYS A 44 3.89 11.07 6.62
C LYS A 44 4.87 10.08 7.24
N SER A 45 5.04 8.93 6.60
CA SER A 45 5.85 7.84 7.15
C SER A 45 7.32 7.94 6.75
N VAL A 46 7.62 8.51 5.61
CA VAL A 46 8.97 8.58 5.06
C VAL A 46 9.33 10.03 4.80
N ASN A 47 10.38 10.50 5.47
CA ASN A 47 10.91 11.84 5.26
C ASN A 47 11.94 11.85 4.13
N ASN A 48 12.07 12.97 3.44
CA ASN A 48 13.07 13.17 2.39
C ASN A 48 12.95 12.13 1.28
N CYS A 49 11.71 11.87 0.87
CA CYS A 49 11.40 10.90 -0.17
C CYS A 49 10.98 11.61 -1.45
N LEU A 50 11.61 11.27 -2.55
CA LEU A 50 11.21 11.73 -3.87
C LEU A 50 10.53 10.59 -4.62
N VAL A 51 9.24 10.72 -4.89
CA VAL A 51 8.48 9.71 -5.62
C VAL A 51 8.82 9.80 -7.10
N MET A 52 9.41 8.75 -7.64
CA MET A 52 9.78 8.69 -9.05
C MET A 52 8.73 8.01 -9.91
N LYS A 53 8.06 7.00 -9.35
CA LYS A 53 7.09 6.20 -10.08
C LYS A 53 6.01 5.73 -9.13
N THR A 54 4.77 5.70 -9.63
CA THR A 54 3.62 5.19 -8.88
C THR A 54 2.90 4.17 -9.74
N ASP A 55 2.66 2.99 -9.18
CA ASP A 55 1.90 1.93 -9.83
C ASP A 55 0.71 1.56 -8.95
N GLU A 56 -0.47 1.49 -9.56
CA GLU A 56 -1.65 0.95 -8.90
C GLU A 56 -1.69 -0.55 -9.12
N VAL A 57 -1.77 -1.31 -8.04
CA VAL A 57 -1.82 -2.76 -8.11
C VAL A 57 -3.12 -3.24 -7.50
N LYS A 58 -3.84 -4.08 -8.25
CA LYS A 58 -5.06 -4.72 -7.78
C LYS A 58 -4.82 -6.21 -7.69
N GLU A 59 -5.13 -6.77 -6.54
CA GLU A 59 -4.90 -8.16 -6.24
C GLU A 59 -6.17 -8.79 -5.71
N LYS A 60 -6.55 -9.93 -6.29
CA LYS A 60 -7.71 -10.67 -5.79
C LYS A 60 -7.24 -11.71 -4.80
N ARG A 61 -7.89 -11.74 -3.65
CA ARG A 61 -7.62 -12.74 -2.62
C ARG A 61 -8.89 -13.48 -2.25
N GLU A 62 -8.75 -14.79 -2.14
CA GLU A 62 -9.80 -15.63 -1.57
C GLU A 62 -9.59 -15.70 -0.06
N MET A 63 -10.67 -15.60 0.67
CA MET A 63 -10.62 -15.69 2.12
C MET A 63 -11.82 -16.47 2.66
N THR A 64 -11.64 -17.09 3.82
CA THR A 64 -12.72 -17.76 4.51
C THR A 64 -13.67 -16.75 5.13
N LEU A 65 -14.85 -17.23 5.57
CA LEU A 65 -15.80 -16.36 6.25
C LEU A 65 -15.18 -15.70 7.48
N ASP A 66 -14.44 -16.47 8.25
CA ASP A 66 -13.79 -15.95 9.46
C ASP A 66 -12.79 -14.85 9.15
N GLU A 67 -11.99 -15.04 8.12
CA GLU A 67 -11.04 -14.03 7.69
C GLU A 67 -11.73 -12.78 7.17
N PHE A 68 -12.82 -12.96 6.43
CA PHE A 68 -13.60 -11.85 5.91
C PHE A 68 -14.17 -11.00 7.04
N ILE A 69 -14.75 -11.64 8.05
CA ILE A 69 -15.30 -10.95 9.21
C ILE A 69 -14.20 -10.23 9.99
N ALA A 70 -13.08 -10.90 10.23
CA ALA A 70 -11.95 -10.30 10.93
C ALA A 70 -11.43 -9.05 10.22
N ASN A 71 -11.29 -9.13 8.90
CA ASN A 71 -10.81 -8.00 8.10
C ASN A 71 -11.81 -6.83 8.07
N SER A 72 -13.09 -7.12 8.18
CA SER A 72 -14.11 -6.07 8.21
C SER A 72 -14.00 -5.19 9.45
N HIS A 73 -13.48 -5.72 10.54
CA HIS A 73 -13.31 -4.96 11.78
C HIS A 73 -12.04 -4.11 11.80
N VAL A 74 -11.13 -4.36 10.89
CA VAL A 74 -9.85 -3.67 10.85
C VAL A 74 -9.91 -2.39 10.04
N VAL A 75 -10.95 -2.27 9.25
CA VAL A 75 -11.09 -1.11 8.38
C VAL A 75 -11.51 0.10 9.19
N GLU A 76 -10.74 0.90 9.45
CA GLU A 76 -11.09 2.11 10.02
C GLU A 76 -10.15 3.05 9.90
#